data_c76032ba6af9b4319199d53bec504ab4
#
_entry.id   c76032ba6af9b4319199d53bec504ab4
#
_cell.length_a   1.000
_cell.length_b   1.000
_cell.length_c   1.000
_cell.angle_alpha   90.00
_cell.angle_beta   90.00
_cell.angle_gamma   90.00
#
_symmetry.space_group_name_H-M   'P 1'
#
loop_
_entity.id
_entity.type
_entity.pdbx_description
1 polymer ?
#
loop_
_entity_poly.entity_id
_entity_poly.type
_entity_poly.pdbx_seq_one_letter_code
_entity_poly.pdbx_strand_id
1 'polypeptide(L)'
;MDKSEKISWFEQFKIACLKPSQYKRLLNLAKGKVILFLAAITLITTILGYGMDVAGFTVSVGGWKNFILNRLPAFELKDGTLSVDQEMDFEIGGVHFVADTSKDKVSTEDLSNKYQMELVFAKNEMVLKNTAVGNMMNTFSFKNMKKVEFNNQAMLSMVPMIRIFIVIMFFTQWIANIISYLTVCIFITMLT
;
A
#
# COMPACT_ATOMS: atom_id res chain seq x y z
N MET A 1 27.31 -33.93 20.45
CA MET A 1 25.91 -33.62 20.07
C MET A 1 25.43 -32.51 20.97
N ASP A 2 25.42 -31.29 20.44
CA ASP A 2 25.00 -30.11 21.17
C ASP A 2 23.49 -30.17 21.37
N LYS A 3 23.02 -30.22 22.62
CA LYS A 3 21.58 -30.22 22.93
C LYS A 3 21.04 -28.83 22.56
N SER A 4 20.39 -28.73 21.41
CA SER A 4 19.67 -27.50 21.06
C SER A 4 18.72 -27.11 22.19
N GLU A 5 18.96 -25.99 22.81
CA GLU A 5 18.16 -25.49 23.92
C GLU A 5 16.70 -25.31 23.46
N LYS A 6 15.77 -25.92 24.22
CA LYS A 6 14.34 -25.80 23.92
C LYS A 6 13.83 -24.49 24.51
N ILE A 7 14.03 -23.37 23.78
CA ILE A 7 13.48 -22.08 24.14
C ILE A 7 12.08 -21.96 23.54
N SER A 8 11.08 -21.59 24.36
CA SER A 8 9.71 -21.36 23.89
C SER A 8 9.64 -20.13 22.99
N TRP A 9 8.61 -20.04 22.16
CA TRP A 9 8.42 -18.92 21.24
C TRP A 9 8.31 -17.57 21.96
N PHE A 10 7.56 -17.55 23.05
CA PHE A 10 7.41 -16.35 23.89
C PHE A 10 8.73 -15.95 24.58
N GLU A 11 9.53 -16.91 24.99
CA GLU A 11 10.85 -16.64 25.57
C GLU A 11 11.84 -16.10 24.52
N GLN A 12 11.79 -16.60 23.28
CA GLN A 12 12.57 -16.03 22.17
C GLN A 12 12.23 -14.56 21.96
N PHE A 13 10.93 -14.21 21.93
CA PHE A 13 10.46 -12.84 21.81
C PHE A 13 10.95 -11.98 22.98
N LYS A 14 10.83 -12.46 24.21
CA LYS A 14 11.29 -11.76 25.41
C LYS A 14 12.81 -11.52 25.40
N ILE A 15 13.60 -12.51 24.96
CA ILE A 15 15.05 -12.36 24.81
C ILE A 15 15.36 -11.34 23.72
N ALA A 16 14.73 -11.46 22.55
CA ALA A 16 14.97 -10.58 21.41
C ALA A 16 14.64 -9.11 21.69
N CYS A 17 13.58 -8.84 22.44
CA CYS A 17 13.11 -7.46 22.66
C CYS A 17 13.60 -6.86 24.00
N LEU A 18 13.78 -7.66 25.04
CA LEU A 18 13.92 -7.16 26.42
C LEU A 18 15.20 -7.61 27.14
N LYS A 19 15.94 -8.60 26.59
CA LYS A 19 17.09 -9.20 27.29
C LYS A 19 18.31 -9.35 26.39
N PRO A 20 18.94 -8.25 25.93
CA PRO A 20 20.10 -8.32 25.03
C PRO A 20 21.28 -9.14 25.59
N SER A 21 21.46 -9.17 26.91
CA SER A 21 22.49 -9.98 27.57
C SER A 21 22.34 -11.50 27.34
N GLN A 22 21.16 -11.96 26.94
CA GLN A 22 20.86 -13.37 26.68
C GLN A 22 20.86 -13.74 25.18
N TYR A 23 21.23 -12.84 24.27
CA TYR A 23 21.25 -13.12 22.82
C TYR A 23 22.09 -14.33 22.44
N LYS A 24 23.16 -14.64 23.18
CA LYS A 24 23.95 -15.86 22.96
C LYS A 24 23.13 -17.15 23.00
N ARG A 25 22.03 -17.17 23.74
CA ARG A 25 21.11 -18.34 23.79
C ARG A 25 20.34 -18.53 22.48
N LEU A 26 20.06 -17.43 21.76
CA LEU A 26 19.38 -17.49 20.46
C LEU A 26 20.28 -18.04 19.35
N LEU A 27 21.60 -17.90 19.46
CA LEU A 27 22.57 -18.42 18.49
C LEU A 27 22.58 -19.95 18.44
N ASN A 28 22.20 -20.60 19.53
CA ASN A 28 22.17 -22.08 19.64
C ASN A 28 20.81 -22.67 19.18
N LEU A 29 19.91 -21.86 18.66
CA LEU A 29 18.63 -22.33 18.13
C LEU A 29 18.82 -23.01 16.77
N ALA A 30 18.02 -24.04 16.51
CA ALA A 30 17.94 -24.64 15.19
C ALA A 30 17.53 -23.57 14.13
N LYS A 31 18.26 -23.50 13.01
CA LYS A 31 18.02 -22.50 11.93
C LYS A 31 16.54 -22.38 11.53
N GLY A 32 15.82 -23.50 11.45
CA GLY A 32 14.39 -23.51 11.14
C GLY A 32 13.53 -22.76 12.16
N LYS A 33 13.88 -22.80 13.46
CA LYS A 33 13.15 -22.05 14.50
C LYS A 33 13.39 -20.54 14.37
N VAL A 34 14.61 -20.13 14.02
CA VAL A 34 14.95 -18.72 13.81
C VAL A 34 14.18 -18.17 12.61
N ILE A 35 14.12 -18.91 11.50
CA ILE A 35 13.37 -18.54 10.30
C ILE A 35 11.88 -18.43 10.61
N LEU A 36 11.31 -19.41 11.32
CA LEU A 36 9.90 -19.37 11.71
C LEU A 36 9.58 -18.18 12.63
N PHE A 37 10.46 -17.88 13.56
CA PHE A 37 10.33 -16.74 14.46
C PHE A 37 10.37 -15.42 13.69
N LEU A 38 11.31 -15.26 12.75
CA LEU A 38 11.40 -14.08 11.88
C LEU A 38 10.13 -13.93 11.03
N ALA A 39 9.68 -15.02 10.39
CA ALA A 39 8.47 -15.01 9.56
C ALA A 39 7.24 -14.58 10.37
N ALA A 40 7.12 -15.04 11.62
CA ALA A 40 5.98 -14.69 12.43
C ALA A 40 6.04 -13.25 12.97
N ILE A 41 7.21 -12.74 13.38
CA ILE A 41 7.33 -11.32 13.79
C ILE A 41 7.03 -10.40 12.61
N THR A 42 7.59 -10.69 11.44
CA THR A 42 7.33 -9.90 10.24
C THR A 42 5.85 -9.96 9.80
N LEU A 43 5.19 -11.11 10.01
CA LEU A 43 3.74 -11.22 9.78
C LEU A 43 2.95 -10.32 10.74
N ILE A 44 3.27 -10.35 12.02
CA ILE A 44 2.62 -9.49 13.01
C ILE A 44 2.82 -8.00 12.68
N THR A 45 4.05 -7.59 12.37
CA THR A 45 4.32 -6.19 11.99
C THR A 45 3.63 -5.79 10.70
N THR A 46 3.50 -6.70 9.73
CA THR A 46 2.75 -6.45 8.50
C THR A 46 1.25 -6.32 8.78
N ILE A 47 0.67 -7.14 9.66
CA ILE A 47 -0.74 -7.01 10.07
C ILE A 47 -0.97 -5.67 10.78
N LEU A 48 -0.09 -5.30 11.71
CA LEU A 48 -0.23 -4.05 12.49
C LEU A 48 -0.01 -2.78 11.64
N GLY A 49 0.87 -2.83 10.63
CA GLY A 49 1.04 -1.74 9.68
C GLY A 49 -0.02 -1.82 8.57
N TYR A 50 0.30 -2.50 7.50
CA TYR A 50 -0.54 -2.56 6.30
C TYR A 50 -1.99 -3.03 6.56
N GLY A 51 -2.17 -4.04 7.42
CA GLY A 51 -3.49 -4.60 7.73
C GLY A 51 -4.40 -3.57 8.43
N MET A 52 -3.86 -2.83 9.39
CA MET A 52 -4.61 -1.78 10.10
C MET A 52 -4.92 -0.59 9.20
N ASP A 53 -4.01 -0.19 8.33
CA ASP A 53 -4.25 0.90 7.37
C ASP A 53 -5.38 0.56 6.40
N VAL A 54 -5.36 -0.65 5.83
CA VAL A 54 -6.43 -1.14 4.93
C VAL A 54 -7.76 -1.27 5.67
N ALA A 55 -7.76 -1.79 6.90
CA ALA A 55 -8.96 -1.92 7.71
C ALA A 55 -9.52 -0.54 8.09
N GLY A 56 -8.66 0.37 8.55
CA GLY A 56 -9.00 1.74 8.89
C GLY A 56 -9.63 2.48 7.72
N PHE A 57 -8.99 2.40 6.53
CA PHE A 57 -9.55 2.95 5.31
C PHE A 57 -10.92 2.33 4.99
N THR A 58 -11.03 1.01 4.96
CA THR A 58 -12.29 0.32 4.63
C THR A 58 -13.43 0.74 5.56
N VAL A 59 -13.14 0.87 6.87
CA VAL A 59 -14.13 1.33 7.85
C VAL A 59 -14.48 2.80 7.65
N SER A 60 -13.50 3.68 7.41
CA SER A 60 -13.73 5.13 7.24
C SER A 60 -14.64 5.45 6.05
N VAL A 61 -14.56 4.67 4.97
CA VAL A 61 -15.40 4.84 3.78
C VAL A 61 -16.72 4.06 3.86
N GLY A 62 -16.94 3.27 4.92
CA GLY A 62 -18.14 2.41 5.05
C GLY A 62 -18.14 1.21 4.09
N GLY A 63 -16.94 0.77 3.66
CA GLY A 63 -16.72 -0.30 2.70
C GLY A 63 -16.66 0.18 1.24
N TRP A 64 -15.93 -0.56 0.42
CA TRP A 64 -15.66 -0.24 -1.00
C TRP A 64 -16.92 -0.01 -1.82
N LYS A 65 -17.96 -0.85 -1.61
CA LYS A 65 -19.24 -0.70 -2.31
C LYS A 65 -19.92 0.61 -1.96
N ASN A 66 -19.99 0.95 -0.68
CA ASN A 66 -20.59 2.19 -0.21
C ASN A 66 -19.82 3.42 -0.70
N PHE A 67 -18.50 3.35 -0.71
CA PHE A 67 -17.66 4.41 -1.25
C PHE A 67 -17.99 4.71 -2.72
N ILE A 68 -18.01 3.65 -3.57
CA ILE A 68 -18.25 3.80 -5.01
C ILE A 68 -19.67 4.32 -5.30
N LEU A 69 -20.69 3.86 -4.55
CA LEU A 69 -22.08 4.20 -4.82
C LEU A 69 -22.51 5.55 -4.22
N ASN A 70 -21.96 5.93 -3.07
CA ASN A 70 -22.52 7.01 -2.27
C ASN A 70 -21.53 8.16 -1.99
N ARG A 71 -20.24 7.97 -2.24
CA ARG A 71 -19.22 9.00 -1.99
C ARG A 71 -18.49 9.47 -3.24
N LEU A 72 -18.34 8.60 -4.23
CA LEU A 72 -17.81 9.03 -5.52
C LEU A 72 -18.94 9.67 -6.33
N PRO A 73 -18.75 10.87 -6.90
CA PRO A 73 -19.63 11.39 -7.93
C PRO A 73 -19.76 10.42 -9.10
N ALA A 74 -20.82 10.54 -9.87
CA ALA A 74 -20.92 9.78 -11.10
C ALA A 74 -19.83 10.23 -12.06
N PHE A 75 -19.13 9.26 -12.63
CA PHE A 75 -18.10 9.51 -13.63
C PHE A 75 -18.21 8.52 -14.78
N GLU A 76 -17.78 8.94 -15.94
CA GLU A 76 -17.69 8.11 -17.14
C GLU A 76 -16.43 8.42 -17.92
N LEU A 77 -15.61 7.40 -18.17
CA LEU A 77 -14.53 7.45 -19.16
C LEU A 77 -15.04 6.73 -20.40
N LYS A 78 -15.19 7.46 -21.50
CA LYS A 78 -15.66 6.96 -22.77
C LYS A 78 -14.98 7.67 -23.92
N ASP A 79 -14.68 6.95 -25.00
CA ASP A 79 -14.04 7.48 -26.21
C ASP A 79 -12.74 8.27 -25.92
N GLY A 80 -12.05 7.92 -24.82
CA GLY A 80 -10.81 8.59 -24.39
C GLY A 80 -11.01 9.94 -23.72
N THR A 81 -12.23 10.21 -23.22
CA THR A 81 -12.56 11.40 -22.44
C THR A 81 -13.19 10.99 -21.11
N LEU A 82 -12.78 11.67 -20.04
CA LEU A 82 -13.37 11.53 -18.71
C LEU A 82 -14.42 12.63 -18.52
N SER A 83 -15.56 12.28 -17.97
CA SER A 83 -16.60 13.16 -17.48
C SER A 83 -16.90 12.85 -16.05
N VAL A 84 -17.03 13.86 -15.20
CA VAL A 84 -17.52 13.73 -13.81
C VAL A 84 -18.67 14.71 -13.61
N ASP A 85 -19.71 14.28 -12.90
CA ASP A 85 -20.91 15.12 -12.67
C ASP A 85 -20.63 16.28 -11.72
N GLN A 86 -19.66 16.12 -10.82
CA GLN A 86 -19.24 17.11 -9.84
C GLN A 86 -17.72 17.06 -9.66
N GLU A 87 -17.11 18.19 -9.40
CA GLU A 87 -15.70 18.23 -9.03
C GLU A 87 -15.45 17.35 -7.82
N MET A 88 -14.34 16.60 -7.86
CA MET A 88 -13.89 15.76 -6.77
C MET A 88 -12.65 16.38 -6.14
N ASP A 89 -12.67 16.52 -4.83
CA ASP A 89 -11.51 16.91 -4.02
C ASP A 89 -11.60 16.20 -2.67
N PHE A 90 -10.82 15.13 -2.50
CA PHE A 90 -10.80 14.37 -1.26
C PHE A 90 -9.48 13.63 -1.06
N GLU A 91 -9.18 13.30 0.19
CA GLU A 91 -7.99 12.55 0.57
C GLU A 91 -8.36 11.15 1.07
N ILE A 92 -7.63 10.13 0.60
CA ILE A 92 -7.79 8.74 1.01
C ILE A 92 -6.42 8.08 1.18
N GLY A 93 -6.13 7.60 2.39
CA GLY A 93 -4.90 6.84 2.66
C GLY A 93 -3.62 7.61 2.33
N GLY A 94 -3.61 8.93 2.51
CA GLY A 94 -2.47 9.80 2.20
C GLY A 94 -2.32 10.13 0.72
N VAL A 95 -3.29 9.72 -0.12
CA VAL A 95 -3.38 10.11 -1.54
C VAL A 95 -4.48 11.16 -1.68
N HIS A 96 -4.14 12.29 -2.27
CA HIS A 96 -5.10 13.35 -2.62
C HIS A 96 -5.63 13.13 -4.03
N PHE A 97 -6.94 13.12 -4.17
CA PHE A 97 -7.66 12.91 -5.43
C PHE A 97 -8.39 14.18 -5.82
N VAL A 98 -8.10 14.70 -7.00
CA VAL A 98 -8.79 15.84 -7.59
C VAL A 98 -9.30 15.44 -8.97
N ALA A 99 -10.54 15.78 -9.32
CA ALA A 99 -11.03 15.64 -10.67
C ALA A 99 -11.84 16.87 -11.08
N ASP A 100 -11.35 17.54 -12.11
CA ASP A 100 -11.99 18.69 -12.74
C ASP A 100 -12.01 18.48 -14.27
N THR A 101 -13.12 17.96 -14.77
CA THR A 101 -13.29 17.67 -16.21
C THR A 101 -13.80 18.87 -17.00
N SER A 102 -13.93 20.06 -16.40
CA SER A 102 -14.10 21.32 -17.12
C SER A 102 -12.82 21.69 -17.87
N LYS A 103 -11.67 21.21 -17.40
CA LYS A 103 -10.34 21.40 -17.98
C LYS A 103 -9.97 20.23 -18.88
N ASP A 104 -9.40 20.54 -20.04
CA ASP A 104 -8.91 19.50 -20.97
C ASP A 104 -7.64 18.81 -20.49
N LYS A 105 -6.80 19.53 -19.73
CA LYS A 105 -5.51 19.05 -19.22
C LYS A 105 -5.25 19.56 -17.81
N VAL A 106 -4.39 18.83 -17.11
CA VAL A 106 -3.89 19.24 -15.78
C VAL A 106 -2.77 20.26 -15.95
N SER A 107 -2.91 21.41 -15.30
CA SER A 107 -1.87 22.44 -15.20
C SER A 107 -1.02 22.24 -13.94
N THR A 108 0.14 22.88 -13.87
CA THR A 108 0.98 22.87 -12.67
C THR A 108 0.30 23.55 -11.47
N GLU A 109 -0.65 24.46 -11.73
CA GLU A 109 -1.43 25.17 -10.70
C GLU A 109 -2.48 24.25 -10.04
N ASP A 110 -2.89 23.19 -10.73
CA ASP A 110 -3.83 22.20 -10.21
C ASP A 110 -3.16 21.23 -9.21
N LEU A 111 -1.81 21.26 -9.15
CA LEU A 111 -1.03 20.37 -8.28
C LEU A 111 -0.68 21.07 -6.98
N SER A 112 -1.14 20.53 -5.85
CA SER A 112 -0.81 21.04 -4.54
C SER A 112 0.60 20.65 -4.10
N ASN A 113 1.29 21.53 -3.37
CA ASN A 113 2.55 21.18 -2.69
C ASN A 113 2.34 20.63 -1.27
N LYS A 114 1.08 20.50 -0.86
CA LYS A 114 0.71 20.04 0.48
C LYS A 114 0.79 18.51 0.61
N TYR A 115 0.51 17.79 -0.49
CA TYR A 115 0.37 16.35 -0.47
C TYR A 115 1.58 15.65 -1.08
N GLN A 116 1.99 14.53 -0.48
CA GLN A 116 3.09 13.72 -1.00
C GLN A 116 2.69 12.91 -2.23
N MET A 117 1.44 12.52 -2.31
CA MET A 117 0.88 11.78 -3.43
C MET A 117 -0.42 12.40 -3.88
N GLU A 118 -0.53 12.73 -5.15
CA GLU A 118 -1.72 13.31 -5.76
C GLU A 118 -2.07 12.61 -7.07
N LEU A 119 -3.36 12.42 -7.27
CA LEU A 119 -3.97 11.96 -8.50
C LEU A 119 -4.93 13.05 -8.97
N VAL A 120 -4.53 13.77 -10.02
CA VAL A 120 -5.33 14.86 -10.60
C VAL A 120 -5.85 14.42 -11.96
N PHE A 121 -7.16 14.47 -12.14
CA PHE A 121 -7.85 14.07 -13.34
C PHE A 121 -8.44 15.31 -14.05
N ALA A 122 -8.12 15.46 -15.32
CA ALA A 122 -8.78 16.36 -16.25
C ALA A 122 -9.56 15.54 -17.29
N LYS A 123 -10.22 16.21 -18.21
CA LYS A 123 -11.04 15.57 -19.24
C LYS A 123 -10.26 14.57 -20.11
N ASN A 124 -9.01 14.86 -20.50
CA ASN A 124 -8.26 14.08 -21.47
C ASN A 124 -7.04 13.36 -20.90
N GLU A 125 -6.73 13.59 -19.62
CA GLU A 125 -5.53 13.04 -18.98
C GLU A 125 -5.66 12.97 -17.47
N MET A 126 -4.78 12.15 -16.88
CA MET A 126 -4.55 12.07 -15.44
C MET A 126 -3.08 12.32 -15.15
N VAL A 127 -2.79 13.04 -14.10
CA VAL A 127 -1.43 13.25 -13.58
C VAL A 127 -1.31 12.57 -12.22
N LEU A 128 -0.31 11.70 -12.09
CA LEU A 128 0.15 11.16 -10.82
C LEU A 128 1.40 11.92 -10.39
N LYS A 129 1.32 12.64 -9.27
CA LYS A 129 2.45 13.28 -8.61
C LYS A 129 2.83 12.49 -7.36
N ASN A 130 4.11 12.21 -7.19
CA ASN A 130 4.64 11.57 -6.00
C ASN A 130 5.96 12.25 -5.59
N THR A 131 5.93 12.97 -4.46
CA THR A 131 7.10 13.68 -3.93
C THR A 131 7.91 12.84 -2.95
N ALA A 132 7.35 11.74 -2.43
CA ALA A 132 8.06 10.83 -1.53
C ALA A 132 9.19 10.05 -2.23
N VAL A 133 9.11 9.91 -3.56
CA VAL A 133 10.10 9.20 -4.38
C VAL A 133 10.68 10.15 -5.43
N GLY A 134 11.29 11.27 -4.99
CA GLY A 134 12.09 12.13 -5.88
C GLY A 134 11.30 13.00 -6.86
N ASN A 135 10.17 13.56 -6.46
CA ASN A 135 9.33 14.44 -7.29
C ASN A 135 8.93 13.82 -8.65
N MET A 136 8.54 12.56 -8.63
CA MET A 136 8.04 11.90 -9.84
C MET A 136 6.69 12.47 -10.25
N MET A 137 6.57 12.83 -11.52
CA MET A 137 5.32 13.24 -12.14
C MET A 137 5.10 12.44 -13.42
N ASN A 138 4.00 11.71 -13.48
CA ASN A 138 3.64 10.89 -14.62
C ASN A 138 2.28 11.33 -15.17
N THR A 139 2.23 11.64 -16.46
CA THR A 139 0.99 12.00 -17.15
C THR A 139 0.50 10.84 -17.99
N PHE A 140 -0.75 10.46 -17.81
CA PHE A 140 -1.44 9.41 -18.55
C PHE A 140 -2.56 10.01 -19.39
N SER A 141 -2.40 9.97 -20.72
CA SER A 141 -3.43 10.47 -21.64
C SER A 141 -4.52 9.41 -21.87
N PHE A 142 -5.77 9.81 -21.75
CA PHE A 142 -6.93 8.95 -22.03
C PHE A 142 -7.16 8.71 -23.52
N LYS A 143 -6.53 9.48 -24.42
CA LYS A 143 -6.64 9.29 -25.88
C LYS A 143 -6.31 7.87 -26.34
N ASN A 144 -5.44 7.18 -25.60
CA ASN A 144 -5.06 5.78 -25.88
C ASN A 144 -6.11 4.78 -25.39
N MET A 145 -7.10 5.23 -24.64
CA MET A 145 -8.15 4.42 -24.00
C MET A 145 -9.50 4.51 -24.71
N LYS A 146 -9.53 4.88 -25.99
CA LYS A 146 -10.78 5.07 -26.78
C LYS A 146 -11.71 3.86 -26.83
N LYS A 147 -11.19 2.66 -26.60
CA LYS A 147 -11.96 1.41 -26.57
C LYS A 147 -12.40 1.01 -25.17
N VAL A 148 -12.03 1.78 -24.16
CA VAL A 148 -12.34 1.49 -22.76
C VAL A 148 -13.53 2.34 -22.35
N GLU A 149 -14.58 1.66 -21.90
CA GLU A 149 -15.70 2.30 -21.19
C GLU A 149 -15.58 1.96 -19.71
N PHE A 150 -15.45 2.98 -18.86
CA PHE A 150 -15.27 2.80 -17.43
C PHE A 150 -16.08 3.84 -16.64
N ASN A 151 -16.92 3.36 -15.73
CA ASN A 151 -17.82 4.18 -14.92
C ASN A 151 -17.97 3.57 -13.51
N ASN A 152 -18.80 4.19 -12.66
CA ASN A 152 -19.08 3.69 -11.31
C ASN A 152 -19.56 2.22 -11.31
N GLN A 153 -20.37 1.80 -12.30
CA GLN A 153 -20.87 0.43 -12.40
C GLN A 153 -19.73 -0.55 -12.73
N ALA A 154 -18.88 -0.19 -13.69
CA ALA A 154 -17.69 -0.97 -14.02
C ALA A 154 -16.74 -1.06 -12.82
N MET A 155 -16.51 0.06 -12.11
CA MET A 155 -15.70 0.09 -10.89
C MET A 155 -16.30 -0.80 -9.78
N LEU A 156 -17.62 -0.78 -9.62
CA LEU A 156 -18.32 -1.63 -8.66
C LEU A 156 -18.12 -3.13 -8.96
N SER A 157 -18.15 -3.51 -10.23
CA SER A 157 -17.90 -4.90 -10.66
C SER A 157 -16.47 -5.37 -10.36
N MET A 158 -15.53 -4.44 -10.21
CA MET A 158 -14.12 -4.73 -9.88
C MET A 158 -13.86 -4.88 -8.36
N VAL A 159 -14.82 -4.59 -7.49
CA VAL A 159 -14.64 -4.72 -6.02
C VAL A 159 -14.11 -6.09 -5.58
N PRO A 160 -14.55 -7.24 -6.14
CA PRO A 160 -13.94 -8.53 -5.82
C PRO A 160 -12.46 -8.61 -6.19
N MET A 161 -12.06 -8.02 -7.33
CA MET A 161 -10.66 -7.98 -7.77
C MET A 161 -9.82 -7.08 -6.85
N ILE A 162 -10.36 -5.95 -6.39
CA ILE A 162 -9.70 -5.08 -5.41
C ILE A 162 -9.37 -5.86 -4.13
N ARG A 163 -10.28 -6.69 -3.64
CA ARG A 163 -10.04 -7.54 -2.47
C ARG A 163 -8.90 -8.53 -2.69
N ILE A 164 -8.86 -9.19 -3.84
CA ILE A 164 -7.77 -10.11 -4.20
C ILE A 164 -6.45 -9.34 -4.28
N PHE A 165 -6.45 -8.16 -4.90
CA PHE A 165 -5.27 -7.31 -5.01
C PHE A 165 -4.74 -6.89 -3.63
N ILE A 166 -5.61 -6.51 -2.70
CA ILE A 166 -5.23 -6.19 -1.31
C ILE A 166 -4.52 -7.38 -0.65
N VAL A 167 -5.04 -8.60 -0.83
CA VAL A 167 -4.42 -9.82 -0.28
C VAL A 167 -3.05 -10.07 -0.92
N ILE A 168 -2.93 -9.91 -2.23
CA ILE A 168 -1.63 -10.07 -2.93
C ILE A 168 -0.63 -9.03 -2.42
N MET A 169 -1.04 -7.78 -2.29
CA MET A 169 -0.19 -6.70 -1.76
C MET A 169 0.23 -6.95 -0.32
N PHE A 170 -0.64 -7.51 0.51
CA PHE A 170 -0.31 -7.92 1.88
C PHE A 170 0.82 -8.96 1.89
N PHE A 171 0.71 -10.01 1.08
CA PHE A 171 1.77 -11.04 1.02
C PHE A 171 3.07 -10.49 0.42
N THR A 172 2.98 -9.63 -0.59
CA THR A 172 4.15 -8.95 -1.18
C THR A 172 4.87 -8.10 -0.13
N GLN A 173 4.13 -7.32 0.65
CA GLN A 173 4.68 -6.51 1.74
C GLN A 173 5.31 -7.38 2.83
N TRP A 174 4.68 -8.48 3.19
CA TRP A 174 5.23 -9.42 4.17
C TRP A 174 6.56 -10.01 3.70
N ILE A 175 6.64 -10.48 2.46
CA ILE A 175 7.88 -11.01 1.87
C ILE A 175 8.96 -9.92 1.82
N ALA A 176 8.61 -8.71 1.40
CA ALA A 176 9.53 -7.58 1.37
C ALA A 176 10.10 -7.25 2.77
N ASN A 177 9.27 -7.32 3.81
CA ASN A 177 9.71 -7.14 5.18
C ASN A 177 10.70 -8.24 5.61
N ILE A 178 10.45 -9.51 5.28
CA ILE A 178 11.39 -10.60 5.56
C ILE A 178 12.74 -10.34 4.89
N ILE A 179 12.74 -9.98 3.61
CA ILE A 179 13.97 -9.69 2.85
C ILE A 179 14.72 -8.50 3.46
N SER A 180 14.00 -7.43 3.82
CA SER A 180 14.59 -6.24 4.45
C SER A 180 15.30 -6.59 5.76
N TYR A 181 14.63 -7.34 6.65
CA TYR A 181 15.25 -7.76 7.92
C TYR A 181 16.46 -8.67 7.71
N LEU A 182 16.41 -9.61 6.76
CA LEU A 182 17.56 -10.46 6.43
C LEU A 182 18.72 -9.64 5.91
N THR A 183 18.45 -8.65 5.06
CA THR A 183 19.48 -7.73 4.52
C THR A 183 20.15 -6.97 5.64
N VAL A 184 19.39 -6.39 6.56
CA VAL A 184 19.94 -5.68 7.73
C VAL A 184 20.81 -6.61 8.58
N CYS A 185 20.37 -7.84 8.83
CA CYS A 185 21.16 -8.82 9.58
C CYS A 185 22.50 -9.14 8.89
N ILE A 186 22.51 -9.28 7.55
CA ILE A 186 23.73 -9.52 6.77
C ILE A 186 24.69 -8.32 6.90
N PHE A 187 24.18 -7.09 6.75
CA PHE A 187 25.00 -5.89 6.89
C PHE A 187 25.62 -5.78 8.28
N ILE A 188 24.88 -6.04 9.35
CA ILE A 188 25.39 -6.00 10.71
C ILE A 188 26.49 -7.05 10.90
N THR A 189 26.31 -8.27 10.37
CA THR A 189 27.34 -9.32 10.48
C THR A 189 28.59 -9.06 9.65
N MET A 190 28.52 -8.20 8.63
CA MET A 190 29.71 -7.77 7.86
C MET A 190 30.50 -6.64 8.54
N LEU A 191 29.87 -5.90 9.46
CA LEU A 191 30.49 -4.79 10.17
C LEU A 191 31.06 -5.18 11.53
N THR A 192 30.78 -6.39 12.03
CA THR A 192 31.30 -6.95 13.30
C THR A 192 32.34 -8.03 13.06
#